data_9e27a2ddf849dcb097677827eba75642
#
_entry.id   9e27a2ddf849dcb097677827eba75642
#
_cell.length_a   1.000
_cell.length_b   1.000
_cell.length_c   1.000
_cell.angle_alpha   90.00
_cell.angle_beta   90.00
_cell.angle_gamma   90.00
#
_symmetry.space_group_name_H-M   'P 1'
#
loop_
_entity.id
_entity.type
_entity.pdbx_description
1 polymer ?
#
loop_
_entity_poly.entity_id
_entity_poly.type
_entity_poly.pdbx_seq_one_letter_code
_entity_poly.pdbx_strand_id
1 'polypeptide(L)'
;CGSSKNLRFLVGFGAKPQRNFEDKKMENLPIVHVVNGRQKKLLQGHPWVYGNEIERVEGEIEDGGLVTVVDFRGRYMGTGFYNSKSLITVRLLTHRQEEITDELIASRVKAACDYRRFVMNRPGTDSCRLIYGEADRLPGVIADRFGGVIVLQVLALGMERFTQTIADALLACEKPDCLLLQNDDAIRRKEGMECFTRVLYGTLPEENIIHENGVKLAVDVLGGQKTGYFLDQKDNHLFVRQFCKDARVLDCFSYIGAFALNAAAAGAKEVTAVDISEAAVQLIEKNAALNGADITAVCANCFDFLRAQVKAGEKYDVVVLDPPAFTKAHANMASACRGYKEIALSAMRLLPAGGVLATHSCSYHMPEEVFVNTVLSAAQDLHRQVRVITLRRQDIDHPVLAGYPESHYL
;
A
#
# COMPACT_ATOMS: atom_id res chain seq x y z
N CYS A 1 -7.19 26.49 -29.71
CA CYS A 1 -8.14 25.40 -29.38
C CYS A 1 -7.81 24.87 -28.03
N GLY A 2 -8.60 25.28 -27.03
CA GLY A 2 -8.41 24.88 -25.65
C GLY A 2 -8.81 23.41 -25.42
N SER A 3 -7.90 22.57 -25.02
CA SER A 3 -8.18 21.23 -24.52
C SER A 3 -8.66 21.33 -23.07
N SER A 4 -9.97 21.21 -22.86
CA SER A 4 -10.52 20.99 -21.52
C SER A 4 -9.95 19.69 -20.96
N LYS A 5 -9.13 19.80 -19.92
CA LYS A 5 -8.72 18.65 -19.12
C LYS A 5 -9.95 18.14 -18.37
N ASN A 6 -10.61 17.13 -18.91
CA ASN A 6 -11.63 16.39 -18.17
C ASN A 6 -10.96 15.50 -17.12
N LEU A 7 -10.59 16.09 -15.98
CA LEU A 7 -10.28 15.33 -14.77
C LEU A 7 -11.61 14.77 -14.23
N ARG A 8 -11.85 13.47 -14.36
CA ARG A 8 -12.98 12.81 -13.69
C ARG A 8 -12.54 12.45 -12.27
N PHE A 9 -13.09 13.17 -11.31
CA PHE A 9 -12.97 12.88 -9.88
C PHE A 9 -14.14 12.00 -9.45
N LEU A 10 -13.86 10.79 -8.97
CA LEU A 10 -14.82 9.98 -8.22
C LEU A 10 -14.55 10.23 -6.73
N VAL A 11 -15.47 10.90 -6.04
CA VAL A 11 -15.38 11.15 -4.60
C VAL A 11 -16.42 10.26 -3.92
N GLY A 12 -15.98 9.30 -3.12
CA GLY A 12 -16.85 8.57 -2.21
C GLY A 12 -17.23 9.45 -1.01
N PHE A 13 -18.50 9.73 -0.82
CA PHE A 13 -18.99 10.47 0.35
C PHE A 13 -19.18 9.50 1.52
N GLY A 14 -18.47 9.76 2.64
CA GLY A 14 -18.79 9.13 3.92
C GLY A 14 -20.22 9.50 4.38
N ALA A 15 -20.81 8.66 5.25
CA ALA A 15 -22.17 8.85 5.75
C ALA A 15 -22.44 10.29 6.20
N LYS A 16 -23.63 10.82 5.87
CA LYS A 16 -24.07 12.15 6.32
C LYS A 16 -24.01 12.23 7.85
N PRO A 17 -23.56 13.35 8.43
CA PRO A 17 -23.60 13.53 9.87
C PRO A 17 -25.06 13.47 10.35
N GLN A 18 -25.38 12.51 11.20
CA GLN A 18 -26.63 12.58 11.98
C GLN A 18 -26.51 13.78 12.93
N ARG A 19 -27.36 14.77 12.76
CA ARG A 19 -27.55 15.87 13.69
C ARG A 19 -28.47 15.40 14.81
N ASN A 20 -27.90 14.91 15.89
CA ASN A 20 -28.51 14.94 17.22
C ASN A 20 -27.35 14.81 18.20
N PHE A 21 -26.84 15.94 18.67
CA PHE A 21 -25.86 15.98 19.74
C PHE A 21 -26.61 16.31 21.03
N GLU A 22 -26.81 15.31 21.88
CA GLU A 22 -26.83 15.53 23.31
C GLU A 22 -25.37 15.74 23.73
N ASP A 23 -25.07 16.87 24.40
CA ASP A 23 -23.79 17.15 25.02
C ASP A 23 -23.53 16.16 26.15
N LYS A 24 -23.12 14.91 25.81
CA LYS A 24 -22.49 14.03 26.78
C LYS A 24 -21.13 14.64 27.12
N LYS A 25 -20.94 14.98 28.41
CA LYS A 25 -19.66 15.39 28.99
C LYS A 25 -18.61 14.36 28.58
N MET A 26 -17.72 14.75 27.66
CA MET A 26 -16.48 14.04 27.47
C MET A 26 -15.72 14.11 28.79
N GLU A 27 -15.26 12.96 29.31
CA GLU A 27 -14.31 12.92 30.42
C GLU A 27 -13.19 13.93 30.15
N ASN A 28 -12.62 14.52 31.20
CA ASN A 28 -11.53 15.47 31.11
C ASN A 28 -10.27 14.78 30.56
N LEU A 29 -10.22 14.56 29.26
CA LEU A 29 -9.04 14.02 28.60
C LEU A 29 -7.90 15.04 28.69
N PRO A 30 -6.65 14.60 28.84
CA PRO A 30 -5.50 15.47 28.72
C PRO A 30 -5.53 16.22 27.39
N ILE A 31 -5.00 17.45 27.37
CA ILE A 31 -5.09 18.34 26.22
C ILE A 31 -3.70 18.54 25.61
N VAL A 32 -3.60 18.34 24.32
CA VAL A 32 -2.42 18.62 23.50
C VAL A 32 -2.67 19.88 22.68
N HIS A 33 -1.89 20.93 22.92
CA HIS A 33 -1.95 22.18 22.16
C HIS A 33 -0.96 22.14 21.00
N VAL A 34 -1.44 22.40 19.79
CA VAL A 34 -0.55 22.46 18.61
C VAL A 34 -0.03 23.88 18.37
N VAL A 35 1.22 23.97 17.95
CA VAL A 35 1.90 25.21 17.58
C VAL A 35 1.09 25.96 16.52
N ASN A 36 1.08 27.29 16.63
CA ASN A 36 0.39 28.15 15.66
C ASN A 36 0.88 27.89 14.22
N GLY A 37 -0.05 27.75 13.31
CA GLY A 37 0.19 27.41 11.91
C GLY A 37 0.06 25.90 11.60
N ARG A 38 0.31 25.01 12.58
CA ARG A 38 0.23 23.55 12.39
C ARG A 38 -1.21 23.02 12.36
N GLN A 39 -2.16 23.76 12.94
CA GLN A 39 -3.59 23.43 12.86
C GLN A 39 -4.14 23.37 11.42
N LYS A 40 -3.49 24.02 10.45
CA LYS A 40 -3.98 24.09 9.07
C LYS A 40 -4.13 22.69 8.44
N LYS A 41 -3.14 21.82 8.62
CA LYS A 41 -3.21 20.45 8.09
C LYS A 41 -4.30 19.63 8.77
N LEU A 42 -4.50 19.81 10.09
CA LEU A 42 -5.55 19.09 10.82
C LEU A 42 -6.94 19.52 10.36
N LEU A 43 -7.14 20.83 10.09
CA LEU A 43 -8.38 21.35 9.50
C LEU A 43 -8.63 20.81 8.08
N GLN A 44 -7.59 20.41 7.38
CA GLN A 44 -7.69 19.76 6.07
C GLN A 44 -7.93 18.25 6.16
N GLY A 45 -7.99 17.70 7.39
CA GLY A 45 -8.25 16.27 7.63
C GLY A 45 -7.00 15.42 7.80
N HIS A 46 -5.81 16.03 7.98
CA HIS A 46 -4.60 15.27 8.26
C HIS A 46 -4.68 14.61 9.64
N PRO A 47 -4.42 13.30 9.77
CA PRO A 47 -4.68 12.56 11.01
C PRO A 47 -3.50 12.58 12.01
N TRP A 48 -2.36 13.18 11.68
CA TRP A 48 -1.15 13.07 12.49
C TRP A 48 -0.69 14.42 13.07
N VAL A 49 -0.23 14.37 14.34
CA VAL A 49 0.51 15.44 15.00
C VAL A 49 1.88 14.91 15.37
N TYR A 50 2.92 15.55 14.85
CA TYR A 50 4.31 15.21 15.17
C TYR A 50 4.77 15.88 16.47
N GLY A 51 5.77 15.31 17.16
CA GLY A 51 6.25 15.84 18.43
C GLY A 51 6.69 17.31 18.37
N ASN A 52 7.33 17.72 17.28
CA ASN A 52 7.76 19.12 17.07
C ASN A 52 6.60 20.08 16.71
N GLU A 53 5.39 19.59 16.60
CA GLU A 53 4.18 20.39 16.37
C GLU A 53 3.36 20.62 17.64
N ILE A 54 3.79 20.05 18.75
CA ILE A 54 3.16 20.20 20.06
C ILE A 54 3.81 21.38 20.78
N GLU A 55 2.99 22.35 21.20
CA GLU A 55 3.42 23.51 21.98
C GLU A 55 3.50 23.19 23.46
N ARG A 56 2.44 22.59 24.01
CA ARG A 56 2.33 22.19 25.40
C ARG A 56 1.29 21.09 25.59
N VAL A 57 1.34 20.47 26.76
CA VAL A 57 0.42 19.43 27.19
C VAL A 57 -0.19 19.85 28.53
N GLU A 58 -1.50 19.65 28.69
CA GLU A 58 -2.22 19.88 29.94
C GLU A 58 -2.80 18.55 30.44
N GLY A 59 -2.56 18.25 31.72
CA GLY A 59 -2.94 16.99 32.36
C GLY A 59 -1.87 15.90 32.25
N GLU A 60 -2.10 14.77 32.94
CA GLU A 60 -1.21 13.60 32.90
C GLU A 60 -1.56 12.75 31.69
N ILE A 61 -0.56 12.41 30.87
CA ILE A 61 -0.73 11.59 29.67
C ILE A 61 0.10 10.31 29.79
N GLU A 62 -0.55 9.20 29.53
CA GLU A 62 0.10 7.90 29.36
C GLU A 62 0.24 7.55 27.87
N ASP A 63 1.34 6.87 27.50
CA ASP A 63 1.50 6.33 26.16
C ASP A 63 0.37 5.33 25.84
N GLY A 64 -0.27 5.50 24.68
CA GLY A 64 -1.46 4.76 24.28
C GLY A 64 -2.77 5.33 24.82
N GLY A 65 -2.72 6.38 25.66
CA GLY A 65 -3.89 7.08 26.20
C GLY A 65 -4.56 7.99 25.17
N LEU A 66 -5.85 8.28 25.41
CA LEU A 66 -6.60 9.25 24.62
C LEU A 66 -6.26 10.68 25.04
N VAL A 67 -6.17 11.55 24.05
CA VAL A 67 -5.96 12.99 24.24
C VAL A 67 -6.90 13.80 23.36
N THR A 68 -7.27 14.97 23.83
CA THR A 68 -7.92 16.01 23.04
C THR A 68 -6.84 16.90 22.40
N VAL A 69 -6.88 17.08 21.10
CA VAL A 69 -6.01 18.03 20.39
C VAL A 69 -6.75 19.33 20.17
N VAL A 70 -6.11 20.45 20.54
CA VAL A 70 -6.64 21.79 20.33
C VAL A 70 -5.61 22.67 19.60
N ASP A 71 -6.08 23.70 18.93
CA ASP A 71 -5.19 24.71 18.35
C ASP A 71 -4.65 25.67 19.42
N PHE A 72 -3.78 26.61 19.00
CA PHE A 72 -3.19 27.64 19.87
C PHE A 72 -4.22 28.57 20.54
N ARG A 73 -5.49 28.55 20.09
CA ARG A 73 -6.62 29.32 20.69
C ARG A 73 -7.55 28.45 21.52
N GLY A 74 -7.20 27.18 21.73
CA GLY A 74 -8.04 26.22 22.47
C GLY A 74 -9.22 25.65 21.68
N ARG A 75 -9.29 25.85 20.34
CA ARG A 75 -10.35 25.26 19.53
C ARG A 75 -10.07 23.77 19.30
N TYR A 76 -11.07 22.95 19.48
CA TYR A 76 -11.00 21.51 19.25
C TYR A 76 -10.59 21.16 17.81
N MET A 77 -9.59 20.29 17.65
CA MET A 77 -9.09 19.78 16.37
C MET A 77 -9.37 18.29 16.19
N GLY A 78 -9.52 17.53 17.26
CA GLY A 78 -9.78 16.11 17.23
C GLY A 78 -9.44 15.40 18.53
N THR A 79 -9.80 14.11 18.60
CA THR A 79 -9.42 13.19 19.66
C THR A 79 -8.60 12.05 19.08
N GLY A 80 -7.53 11.64 19.73
CA GLY A 80 -6.63 10.59 19.23
C GLY A 80 -5.78 9.97 20.32
N PHE A 81 -4.91 9.06 19.93
CA PHE A 81 -3.96 8.40 20.83
C PHE A 81 -2.62 9.11 20.84
N TYR A 82 -2.09 9.26 22.05
CA TYR A 82 -0.78 9.82 22.32
C TYR A 82 0.28 8.71 22.45
N ASN A 83 1.47 8.94 21.92
CA ASN A 83 2.64 8.07 22.14
C ASN A 83 3.92 8.92 22.08
N SER A 84 4.60 9.05 23.22
CA SER A 84 5.82 9.84 23.35
C SER A 84 7.03 9.22 22.63
N LYS A 85 6.99 7.92 22.35
CA LYS A 85 8.07 7.18 21.67
C LYS A 85 7.99 7.28 20.16
N SER A 86 6.81 7.63 19.64
CA SER A 86 6.55 7.72 18.21
C SER A 86 6.90 9.10 17.65
N LEU A 87 7.45 9.14 16.44
CA LEU A 87 7.57 10.41 15.68
C LEU A 87 6.19 11.04 15.43
N ILE A 88 5.17 10.21 15.22
CA ILE A 88 3.78 10.62 15.10
C ILE A 88 3.19 10.58 16.52
N THR A 89 3.41 11.64 17.27
CA THR A 89 3.11 11.69 18.71
C THR A 89 1.62 11.61 18.99
N VAL A 90 0.75 12.16 18.11
CA VAL A 90 -0.70 11.92 18.21
C VAL A 90 -1.24 11.44 16.88
N ARG A 91 -1.99 10.33 16.93
CA ARG A 91 -2.78 9.82 15.81
C ARG A 91 -4.26 10.08 16.08
N LEU A 92 -4.85 11.01 15.32
CA LEU A 92 -6.26 11.36 15.48
C LEU A 92 -7.14 10.20 15.01
N LEU A 93 -8.10 9.83 15.86
CA LEU A 93 -9.18 8.92 15.50
C LEU A 93 -10.36 9.68 14.91
N THR A 94 -10.66 10.86 15.46
CA THR A 94 -11.82 11.61 15.04
C THR A 94 -11.56 13.11 15.09
N HIS A 95 -12.17 13.85 14.17
CA HIS A 95 -12.27 15.30 14.20
C HIS A 95 -13.60 15.79 14.80
N ARG A 96 -14.41 14.88 15.36
CA ARG A 96 -15.68 15.17 16.00
C ARG A 96 -15.56 14.98 17.50
N GLN A 97 -16.36 15.70 18.26
CA GLN A 97 -16.54 15.44 19.68
C GLN A 97 -17.47 14.24 19.85
N GLU A 98 -16.88 13.06 19.89
CA GLU A 98 -17.57 11.78 20.07
C GLU A 98 -16.75 10.87 20.98
N GLU A 99 -17.41 10.00 21.71
CA GLU A 99 -16.76 9.03 22.58
C GLU A 99 -16.09 7.93 21.73
N ILE A 100 -14.90 7.53 22.12
CA ILE A 100 -14.16 6.45 21.46
C ILE A 100 -14.49 5.13 22.17
N THR A 101 -15.39 4.37 21.58
CA THR A 101 -15.89 3.10 22.12
C THR A 101 -15.58 1.92 21.20
N ASP A 102 -15.75 0.71 21.72
CA ASP A 102 -15.62 -0.53 20.94
C ASP A 102 -16.62 -0.55 19.76
N GLU A 103 -17.86 -0.06 19.99
CA GLU A 103 -18.88 0.02 18.93
C GLU A 103 -18.47 0.97 17.81
N LEU A 104 -17.82 2.10 18.14
CA LEU A 104 -17.31 3.02 17.13
C LEU A 104 -16.23 2.33 16.28
N ILE A 105 -15.29 1.63 16.92
CA ILE A 105 -14.24 0.90 16.21
C ILE A 105 -14.84 -0.22 15.34
N ALA A 106 -15.73 -1.04 15.90
CA ALA A 106 -16.41 -2.10 15.15
C ALA A 106 -17.20 -1.55 13.94
N SER A 107 -17.88 -0.41 14.11
CA SER A 107 -18.60 0.25 13.01
C SER A 107 -17.67 0.70 11.88
N ARG A 108 -16.46 1.14 12.21
CA ARG A 108 -15.44 1.54 11.21
C ARG A 108 -14.87 0.34 10.46
N VAL A 109 -14.61 -0.77 11.17
CA VAL A 109 -14.22 -2.04 10.54
C VAL A 109 -15.30 -2.48 9.55
N LYS A 110 -16.57 -2.48 9.99
CA LYS A 110 -17.70 -2.82 9.12
C LYS A 110 -17.76 -1.91 7.90
N ALA A 111 -17.63 -0.60 8.07
CA ALA A 111 -17.66 0.36 6.97
C ALA A 111 -16.50 0.13 5.98
N ALA A 112 -15.30 -0.23 6.46
CA ALA A 112 -14.15 -0.57 5.65
C ALA A 112 -14.41 -1.84 4.81
N CYS A 113 -14.95 -2.91 5.44
CA CYS A 113 -15.32 -4.13 4.73
C CYS A 113 -16.44 -3.90 3.70
N ASP A 114 -17.48 -3.12 4.05
CA ASP A 114 -18.58 -2.78 3.13
C ASP A 114 -18.07 -2.00 1.92
N TYR A 115 -17.12 -1.07 2.11
CA TYR A 115 -16.45 -0.36 1.01
C TYR A 115 -15.74 -1.35 0.08
N ARG A 116 -14.92 -2.27 0.62
CA ARG A 116 -14.20 -3.25 -0.21
C ARG A 116 -15.15 -4.21 -0.93
N ARG A 117 -16.21 -4.64 -0.28
CA ARG A 117 -17.25 -5.45 -0.91
C ARG A 117 -17.89 -4.74 -2.10
N PHE A 118 -18.05 -3.42 -2.02
CA PHE A 118 -18.57 -2.61 -3.10
C PHE A 118 -17.56 -2.43 -4.24
N VAL A 119 -16.30 -2.05 -3.92
CA VAL A 119 -15.32 -1.68 -4.96
C VAL A 119 -14.56 -2.87 -5.53
N MET A 120 -14.43 -3.99 -4.78
CA MET A 120 -13.66 -5.18 -5.14
C MET A 120 -14.54 -6.33 -5.64
N ASN A 121 -15.78 -6.06 -6.05
CA ASN A 121 -16.63 -7.07 -6.70
C ASN A 121 -16.11 -7.38 -8.12
N ARG A 122 -14.97 -8.07 -8.19
CA ARG A 122 -14.25 -8.39 -9.43
C ARG A 122 -14.22 -9.90 -9.62
N PRO A 123 -14.74 -10.43 -10.73
CA PRO A 123 -14.64 -11.87 -11.05
C PRO A 123 -13.18 -12.32 -11.06
N GLY A 124 -12.90 -13.46 -10.43
CA GLY A 124 -11.56 -14.07 -10.39
C GLY A 124 -10.56 -13.34 -9.48
N THR A 125 -11.06 -12.53 -8.51
CA THR A 125 -10.21 -11.92 -7.48
C THR A 125 -10.88 -12.12 -6.11
N ASP A 126 -10.16 -12.77 -5.18
CA ASP A 126 -10.63 -13.10 -3.82
C ASP A 126 -9.78 -12.47 -2.73
N SER A 127 -8.91 -11.54 -3.11
CA SER A 127 -7.93 -10.94 -2.22
C SER A 127 -7.96 -9.42 -2.31
N CYS A 128 -7.91 -8.75 -1.16
CA CYS A 128 -7.91 -7.29 -1.09
C CYS A 128 -7.42 -6.80 0.28
N ARG A 129 -6.99 -5.55 0.35
CA ARG A 129 -6.83 -4.83 1.60
C ARG A 129 -8.19 -4.47 2.18
N LEU A 130 -8.56 -5.05 3.33
CA LEU A 130 -9.82 -4.77 4.02
C LEU A 130 -9.78 -3.49 4.85
N ILE A 131 -8.62 -3.21 5.50
CA ILE A 131 -8.41 -2.02 6.32
C ILE A 131 -7.10 -1.36 5.91
N TYR A 132 -7.16 -0.07 5.57
CA TYR A 132 -6.01 0.74 5.18
C TYR A 132 -5.80 1.91 6.14
N GLY A 133 -5.51 1.60 7.39
CA GLY A 133 -5.07 2.55 8.42
C GLY A 133 -5.94 3.79 8.53
N GLU A 134 -5.30 4.92 8.42
CA GLU A 134 -5.88 6.25 8.55
C GLU A 134 -6.98 6.53 7.52
N ALA A 135 -6.88 5.93 6.33
CA ALA A 135 -7.90 6.11 5.29
C ALA A 135 -9.26 5.50 5.67
N ASP A 136 -9.25 4.49 6.53
CA ASP A 136 -10.45 3.87 7.11
C ASP A 136 -10.74 4.39 8.54
N ARG A 137 -10.03 5.40 9.01
CA ARG A 137 -10.11 5.97 10.37
C ARG A 137 -9.78 4.95 11.47
N LEU A 138 -8.91 4.01 11.16
CA LEU A 138 -8.36 3.00 12.05
C LEU A 138 -6.82 3.14 12.05
N PRO A 139 -6.27 4.21 12.66
CA PRO A 139 -4.87 4.58 12.50
C PRO A 139 -3.92 3.45 12.87
N GLY A 140 -3.00 3.14 11.96
CA GLY A 140 -2.02 2.08 12.15
C GLY A 140 -2.59 0.66 12.15
N VAL A 141 -3.83 0.45 11.71
CA VAL A 141 -4.42 -0.88 11.53
C VAL A 141 -4.39 -1.27 10.05
N ILE A 142 -3.89 -2.45 9.76
CA ILE A 142 -3.89 -3.04 8.43
C ILE A 142 -4.60 -4.39 8.52
N ALA A 143 -5.51 -4.67 7.61
CA ALA A 143 -6.07 -6.00 7.44
C ALA A 143 -6.11 -6.35 5.96
N ASP A 144 -5.48 -7.46 5.60
CA ASP A 144 -5.42 -7.98 4.26
C ASP A 144 -6.10 -9.33 4.18
N ARG A 145 -6.96 -9.52 3.19
CA ARG A 145 -7.59 -10.78 2.87
C ARG A 145 -6.84 -11.47 1.75
N PHE A 146 -6.47 -12.72 1.98
CA PHE A 146 -5.85 -13.64 1.04
C PHE A 146 -6.70 -14.90 0.92
N GLY A 147 -7.74 -14.87 0.08
CA GLY A 147 -8.72 -15.93 -0.01
C GLY A 147 -9.47 -16.17 1.29
N GLY A 148 -9.28 -17.33 1.92
CA GLY A 148 -9.85 -17.68 3.23
C GLY A 148 -9.08 -17.15 4.44
N VAL A 149 -7.88 -16.58 4.26
CA VAL A 149 -7.03 -16.07 5.35
C VAL A 149 -7.12 -14.56 5.43
N ILE A 150 -7.31 -14.02 6.64
CA ILE A 150 -7.13 -12.59 6.93
C ILE A 150 -5.87 -12.41 7.78
N VAL A 151 -4.99 -11.52 7.36
CA VAL A 151 -3.83 -11.07 8.12
C VAL A 151 -4.14 -9.68 8.70
N LEU A 152 -4.13 -9.58 10.02
CA LEU A 152 -4.34 -8.35 10.77
C LEU A 152 -3.02 -7.86 11.35
N GLN A 153 -2.72 -6.58 11.20
CA GLN A 153 -1.61 -5.89 11.87
C GLN A 153 -2.15 -4.70 12.66
N VAL A 154 -1.67 -4.54 13.90
CA VAL A 154 -1.95 -3.37 14.75
C VAL A 154 -0.63 -2.71 15.08
N LEU A 155 -0.35 -1.59 14.40
CA LEU A 155 0.96 -0.93 14.37
C LEU A 155 1.01 0.37 15.20
N ALA A 156 -0.11 0.80 15.78
CA ALA A 156 -0.20 1.97 16.65
C ALA A 156 -0.57 1.56 18.07
N LEU A 157 0.21 2.04 19.06
CA LEU A 157 0.08 1.62 20.46
C LEU A 157 -1.34 1.80 21.01
N GLY A 158 -1.99 2.93 20.78
CA GLY A 158 -3.33 3.20 21.27
C GLY A 158 -4.41 2.29 20.68
N MET A 159 -4.18 1.74 19.46
CA MET A 159 -5.10 0.80 18.82
C MET A 159 -4.96 -0.64 19.36
N GLU A 160 -3.89 -0.97 20.06
CA GLU A 160 -3.65 -2.32 20.56
C GLU A 160 -4.76 -2.79 21.49
N ARG A 161 -5.35 -1.88 22.30
CA ARG A 161 -6.49 -2.17 23.21
C ARG A 161 -7.74 -2.65 22.46
N PHE A 162 -7.91 -2.28 21.19
CA PHE A 162 -9.05 -2.65 20.34
C PHE A 162 -8.78 -3.87 19.46
N THR A 163 -7.65 -4.56 19.64
CA THR A 163 -7.29 -5.71 18.79
C THR A 163 -8.39 -6.74 18.74
N GLN A 164 -9.00 -7.07 19.90
CA GLN A 164 -10.08 -8.07 19.96
C GLN A 164 -11.36 -7.56 19.28
N THR A 165 -11.74 -6.30 19.51
CA THR A 165 -12.90 -5.65 18.87
C THR A 165 -12.76 -5.67 17.35
N ILE A 166 -11.55 -5.35 16.83
CA ILE A 166 -11.25 -5.36 15.40
C ILE A 166 -11.35 -6.80 14.86
N ALA A 167 -10.76 -7.76 15.57
CA ALA A 167 -10.80 -9.18 15.18
C ALA A 167 -12.24 -9.69 15.10
N ASP A 168 -13.06 -9.46 16.13
CA ASP A 168 -14.46 -9.89 16.18
C ASP A 168 -15.30 -9.27 15.07
N ALA A 169 -15.07 -7.98 14.78
CA ALA A 169 -15.74 -7.29 13.70
C ALA A 169 -15.35 -7.85 12.31
N LEU A 170 -14.05 -8.16 12.09
CA LEU A 170 -13.58 -8.81 10.86
C LEU A 170 -14.19 -10.21 10.70
N LEU A 171 -14.22 -11.02 11.77
CA LEU A 171 -14.83 -12.34 11.76
C LEU A 171 -16.32 -12.27 11.42
N ALA A 172 -17.03 -11.32 11.99
CA ALA A 172 -18.46 -11.11 11.72
C ALA A 172 -18.74 -10.68 10.27
N CYS A 173 -17.87 -9.80 9.69
CA CYS A 173 -18.06 -9.24 8.37
C CYS A 173 -17.63 -10.20 7.24
N GLU A 174 -16.51 -10.88 7.40
CA GLU A 174 -15.81 -11.58 6.31
C GLU A 174 -15.83 -13.10 6.44
N LYS A 175 -16.07 -13.64 7.64
CA LYS A 175 -16.14 -15.10 7.94
C LYS A 175 -14.95 -15.86 7.32
N PRO A 176 -13.71 -15.50 7.66
CA PRO A 176 -12.53 -16.18 7.12
C PRO A 176 -12.38 -17.58 7.74
N ASP A 177 -11.61 -18.45 7.07
CA ASP A 177 -11.20 -19.74 7.61
C ASP A 177 -10.11 -19.56 8.68
N CYS A 178 -9.28 -18.51 8.54
CA CYS A 178 -8.23 -18.16 9.50
C CYS A 178 -8.09 -16.64 9.64
N LEU A 179 -7.91 -16.19 10.90
CA LEU A 179 -7.48 -14.81 11.21
C LEU A 179 -6.13 -14.86 11.92
N LEU A 180 -5.11 -14.36 11.23
CA LEU A 180 -3.73 -14.26 11.72
C LEU A 180 -3.44 -12.84 12.20
N LEU A 181 -2.99 -12.67 13.44
CA LEU A 181 -2.43 -11.41 13.93
C LEU A 181 -0.92 -11.45 13.74
N GLN A 182 -0.44 -10.68 12.77
CA GLN A 182 0.97 -10.59 12.37
C GLN A 182 1.55 -9.24 12.84
N ASN A 183 1.85 -9.15 14.11
CA ASN A 183 2.41 -7.98 14.75
C ASN A 183 3.94 -8.05 14.84
N ASP A 184 4.61 -8.42 13.76
CA ASP A 184 6.06 -8.61 13.66
C ASP A 184 6.82 -7.48 12.95
N ASP A 185 6.11 -6.46 12.46
CA ASP A 185 6.73 -5.31 11.80
C ASP A 185 7.61 -4.50 12.76
N ALA A 186 8.79 -4.12 12.26
CA ALA A 186 9.79 -3.35 13.02
C ALA A 186 9.27 -1.97 13.48
N ILE A 187 8.20 -1.45 12.88
CA ILE A 187 7.58 -0.19 13.30
C ILE A 187 6.98 -0.30 14.70
N ARG A 188 6.53 -1.49 15.12
CA ARG A 188 6.02 -1.73 16.47
C ARG A 188 7.06 -1.42 17.54
N ARG A 189 8.32 -1.81 17.33
CA ARG A 189 9.41 -1.50 18.27
C ARG A 189 9.63 0.01 18.41
N LYS A 190 9.45 0.77 17.31
CA LYS A 190 9.53 2.25 17.33
C LYS A 190 8.36 2.88 18.07
N GLU A 191 7.21 2.22 18.06
CA GLU A 191 6.02 2.61 18.83
C GLU A 191 6.08 2.13 20.30
N GLY A 192 7.14 1.40 20.70
CA GLY A 192 7.32 0.85 22.05
C GLY A 192 6.55 -0.42 22.34
N MET A 193 6.16 -1.15 21.28
CA MET A 193 5.39 -2.39 21.36
C MET A 193 6.24 -3.63 21.07
N GLU A 194 5.85 -4.78 21.59
CA GLU A 194 6.45 -6.07 21.28
C GLU A 194 6.05 -6.58 19.89
N CYS A 195 6.95 -7.36 19.28
CA CYS A 195 6.70 -8.03 17.99
C CYS A 195 6.34 -9.50 18.26
N PHE A 196 5.25 -9.96 17.66
CA PHE A 196 4.79 -11.34 17.75
C PHE A 196 3.83 -11.66 16.60
N THR A 197 3.65 -12.96 16.31
CA THR A 197 2.64 -13.48 15.39
C THR A 197 1.85 -14.57 16.09
N ARG A 198 0.52 -14.58 15.93
CA ARG A 198 -0.36 -15.63 16.47
C ARG A 198 -1.65 -15.75 15.67
N VAL A 199 -2.20 -16.96 15.61
CA VAL A 199 -3.53 -17.22 15.07
C VAL A 199 -4.57 -16.81 16.12
N LEU A 200 -5.52 -15.94 15.75
CA LEU A 200 -6.63 -15.52 16.61
C LEU A 200 -7.86 -16.40 16.40
N TYR A 201 -8.05 -16.93 15.18
CA TYR A 201 -9.20 -17.77 14.83
C TYR A 201 -8.84 -18.76 13.73
N GLY A 202 -9.42 -19.96 13.78
CA GLY A 202 -9.27 -20.98 12.77
C GLY A 202 -7.89 -21.63 12.73
N THR A 203 -7.53 -22.15 11.57
CA THR A 203 -6.24 -22.81 11.32
C THR A 203 -5.63 -22.25 10.06
N LEU A 204 -4.36 -21.88 10.13
CA LEU A 204 -3.62 -21.45 8.95
C LEU A 204 -3.39 -22.66 8.01
N PRO A 205 -3.77 -22.58 6.73
CA PRO A 205 -3.52 -23.64 5.77
C PRO A 205 -2.01 -23.80 5.53
N GLU A 206 -1.57 -25.03 5.21
CA GLU A 206 -0.18 -25.29 4.83
C GLU A 206 0.22 -24.52 3.57
N GLU A 207 -0.73 -24.32 2.66
CA GLU A 207 -0.56 -23.53 1.45
C GLU A 207 -1.75 -22.60 1.28
N ASN A 208 -1.46 -21.30 1.14
CA ASN A 208 -2.48 -20.30 0.89
C ASN A 208 -2.44 -19.86 -0.59
N ILE A 209 -3.43 -20.32 -1.35
CA ILE A 209 -3.59 -19.98 -2.77
C ILE A 209 -4.70 -18.94 -2.89
N ILE A 210 -4.38 -17.83 -3.54
CA ILE A 210 -5.32 -16.77 -3.87
C ILE A 210 -5.61 -16.70 -5.36
N HIS A 211 -6.70 -16.04 -5.72
CA HIS A 211 -7.02 -15.67 -7.10
C HIS A 211 -6.92 -14.16 -7.26
N GLU A 212 -6.23 -13.76 -8.33
CA GLU A 212 -6.11 -12.37 -8.74
C GLU A 212 -6.25 -12.26 -10.25
N ASN A 213 -7.26 -11.54 -10.73
CA ASN A 213 -7.53 -11.37 -12.18
C ASN A 213 -7.64 -12.70 -12.94
N GLY A 214 -8.11 -13.76 -12.27
CA GLY A 214 -8.21 -15.12 -12.81
C GLY A 214 -6.90 -15.91 -12.80
N VAL A 215 -5.82 -15.39 -12.21
CA VAL A 215 -4.53 -16.06 -12.00
C VAL A 215 -4.48 -16.62 -10.58
N LYS A 216 -3.91 -17.79 -10.38
CA LYS A 216 -3.66 -18.41 -9.08
C LYS A 216 -2.27 -18.00 -8.56
N LEU A 217 -2.18 -17.60 -7.31
CA LEU A 217 -0.93 -17.24 -6.67
C LEU A 217 -0.82 -17.94 -5.30
N ALA A 218 0.23 -18.70 -5.08
CA ALA A 218 0.62 -19.14 -3.75
C ALA A 218 1.25 -17.96 -3.01
N VAL A 219 0.72 -17.64 -1.83
CA VAL A 219 1.15 -16.50 -1.01
C VAL A 219 1.61 -17.00 0.34
N ASP A 220 2.81 -16.60 0.74
CA ASP A 220 3.34 -16.89 2.07
C ASP A 220 2.98 -15.75 3.02
N VAL A 221 1.95 -15.97 3.84
CA VAL A 221 1.46 -14.99 4.82
C VAL A 221 2.30 -14.92 6.10
N LEU A 222 3.27 -15.81 6.30
CA LEU A 222 4.18 -15.81 7.45
C LEU A 222 5.56 -15.25 7.12
N GLY A 223 6.15 -15.67 6.00
CA GLY A 223 7.51 -15.31 5.59
C GLY A 223 7.57 -14.34 4.41
N GLY A 224 6.43 -14.02 3.79
CA GLY A 224 6.35 -13.12 2.65
C GLY A 224 6.59 -11.65 3.00
N GLN A 225 6.74 -10.81 1.98
CA GLN A 225 6.88 -9.37 2.17
C GLN A 225 5.55 -8.73 2.57
N LYS A 226 5.58 -7.63 3.35
CA LYS A 226 4.40 -6.98 3.95
C LYS A 226 3.60 -8.01 4.78
N THR A 227 2.33 -8.16 4.48
CA THR A 227 1.42 -9.16 5.05
C THR A 227 1.42 -10.49 4.30
N GLY A 228 2.29 -10.62 3.27
CA GLY A 228 2.42 -11.80 2.40
C GLY A 228 2.51 -11.48 0.91
N TYR A 229 1.83 -10.41 0.44
CA TYR A 229 1.79 -10.05 -0.98
C TYR A 229 1.43 -8.57 -1.19
N PHE A 230 1.74 -8.06 -2.41
CA PHE A 230 1.52 -6.67 -2.81
C PHE A 230 0.14 -6.48 -3.46
N LEU A 231 -0.91 -6.38 -2.64
CA LEU A 231 -2.30 -6.22 -3.11
C LEU A 231 -2.57 -4.90 -3.84
N ASP A 232 -1.72 -3.92 -3.67
CA ASP A 232 -1.83 -2.58 -4.27
C ASP A 232 -1.59 -2.55 -5.79
N GLN A 233 -0.96 -3.58 -6.35
CA GLN A 233 -0.60 -3.68 -7.77
C GLN A 233 -1.64 -4.40 -8.66
N LYS A 234 -2.71 -4.97 -8.10
CA LYS A 234 -3.68 -5.79 -8.86
C LYS A 234 -4.20 -5.16 -10.15
N ASP A 235 -4.58 -3.89 -10.06
CA ASP A 235 -5.05 -3.11 -11.22
C ASP A 235 -3.94 -2.86 -12.23
N ASN A 236 -2.70 -2.71 -11.78
CA ASN A 236 -1.55 -2.49 -12.65
C ASN A 236 -1.18 -3.80 -13.37
N HIS A 237 -1.25 -4.96 -12.69
CA HIS A 237 -1.10 -6.27 -13.33
C HIS A 237 -2.10 -6.43 -14.48
N LEU A 238 -3.39 -6.16 -14.21
CA LEU A 238 -4.45 -6.25 -15.21
C LEU A 238 -4.28 -5.23 -16.35
N PHE A 239 -3.80 -4.03 -16.05
CA PHE A 239 -3.57 -3.00 -17.06
C PHE A 239 -2.41 -3.37 -17.98
N VAL A 240 -1.28 -3.84 -17.45
CA VAL A 240 -0.12 -4.27 -18.25
C VAL A 240 -0.46 -5.48 -19.13
N ARG A 241 -1.29 -6.39 -18.62
CA ARG A 241 -1.78 -7.57 -19.34
C ARG A 241 -2.32 -7.26 -20.73
N GLN A 242 -2.93 -6.08 -20.95
CA GLN A 242 -3.50 -5.66 -22.24
C GLN A 242 -2.46 -5.55 -23.36
N PHE A 243 -1.19 -5.38 -23.04
CA PHE A 243 -0.09 -5.21 -23.99
C PHE A 243 0.70 -6.49 -24.24
N CYS A 244 0.34 -7.60 -23.57
CA CYS A 244 1.19 -8.80 -23.52
C CYS A 244 0.81 -9.88 -24.55
N LYS A 245 -0.35 -9.79 -25.23
CA LYS A 245 -0.77 -10.79 -26.22
C LYS A 245 0.25 -10.88 -27.36
N ASP A 246 0.69 -12.10 -27.65
CA ASP A 246 1.69 -12.42 -28.67
C ASP A 246 3.06 -11.73 -28.48
N ALA A 247 3.31 -11.13 -27.30
CA ALA A 247 4.50 -10.37 -26.96
C ALA A 247 5.58 -11.24 -26.29
N ARG A 248 6.85 -10.86 -26.47
CA ARG A 248 7.96 -11.26 -25.58
C ARG A 248 7.97 -10.31 -24.38
N VAL A 249 7.80 -10.83 -23.19
CA VAL A 249 7.65 -10.06 -21.95
C VAL A 249 8.83 -10.32 -21.01
N LEU A 250 9.43 -9.24 -20.49
CA LEU A 250 10.43 -9.28 -19.42
C LEU A 250 9.87 -8.61 -18.17
N ASP A 251 9.76 -9.36 -17.09
CA ASP A 251 9.33 -8.91 -15.77
C ASP A 251 10.53 -8.89 -14.82
N CYS A 252 11.01 -7.71 -14.44
CA CYS A 252 12.14 -7.49 -13.55
C CYS A 252 11.66 -7.10 -12.15
N PHE A 253 12.32 -7.65 -11.10
CA PHE A 253 11.92 -7.56 -9.70
C PHE A 253 10.57 -8.24 -9.48
N SER A 254 10.45 -9.42 -10.06
CA SER A 254 9.17 -10.10 -10.29
C SER A 254 8.51 -10.64 -9.01
N TYR A 255 9.26 -10.76 -7.89
CA TYR A 255 8.82 -11.31 -6.61
C TYR A 255 8.19 -12.70 -6.80
N ILE A 256 6.87 -12.85 -6.69
CA ILE A 256 6.15 -14.13 -6.88
C ILE A 256 5.60 -14.32 -8.31
N GLY A 257 5.95 -13.43 -9.23
CA GLY A 257 5.61 -13.56 -10.65
C GLY A 257 4.27 -12.98 -11.09
N ALA A 258 3.68 -12.04 -10.33
CA ALA A 258 2.32 -11.58 -10.63
C ALA A 258 2.18 -10.89 -11.99
N PHE A 259 3.10 -10.01 -12.39
CA PHE A 259 3.11 -9.43 -13.75
C PHE A 259 3.36 -10.49 -14.81
N ALA A 260 4.34 -11.37 -14.60
CA ALA A 260 4.69 -12.46 -15.52
C ALA A 260 3.51 -13.40 -15.76
N LEU A 261 2.79 -13.80 -14.70
CA LEU A 261 1.60 -14.67 -14.80
C LEU A 261 0.43 -13.99 -15.52
N ASN A 262 0.20 -12.70 -15.25
CA ASN A 262 -0.79 -11.92 -15.98
C ASN A 262 -0.42 -11.78 -17.46
N ALA A 263 0.86 -11.67 -17.79
CA ALA A 263 1.34 -11.67 -19.18
C ALA A 263 1.12 -13.04 -19.86
N ALA A 264 1.47 -14.13 -19.18
CA ALA A 264 1.21 -15.48 -19.69
C ALA A 264 -0.30 -15.73 -19.90
N ALA A 265 -1.14 -15.32 -18.95
CA ALA A 265 -2.60 -15.42 -19.06
C ALA A 265 -3.20 -14.54 -20.19
N ALA A 266 -2.49 -13.52 -20.67
CA ALA A 266 -2.85 -12.75 -21.86
C ALA A 266 -2.51 -13.47 -23.18
N GLY A 267 -1.78 -14.57 -23.14
CA GLY A 267 -1.23 -15.24 -24.32
C GLY A 267 0.08 -14.62 -24.82
N ALA A 268 0.95 -14.19 -23.91
CA ALA A 268 2.31 -13.79 -24.25
C ALA A 268 3.05 -14.95 -24.95
N LYS A 269 3.86 -14.63 -25.95
CA LYS A 269 4.63 -15.63 -26.71
C LYS A 269 5.78 -16.20 -25.89
N GLU A 270 6.39 -15.39 -25.08
CA GLU A 270 7.52 -15.73 -24.21
C GLU A 270 7.49 -14.82 -22.99
N VAL A 271 7.68 -15.39 -21.80
CA VAL A 271 7.73 -14.63 -20.55
C VAL A 271 8.99 -15.00 -19.78
N THR A 272 9.80 -13.98 -19.47
CA THR A 272 10.97 -14.10 -18.59
C THR A 272 10.71 -13.30 -17.33
N ALA A 273 10.81 -13.94 -16.17
CA ALA A 273 10.66 -13.31 -14.85
C ALA A 273 11.99 -13.36 -14.09
N VAL A 274 12.45 -12.22 -13.58
CA VAL A 274 13.77 -12.09 -12.94
C VAL A 274 13.61 -11.55 -11.53
N ASP A 275 14.17 -12.24 -10.57
CA ASP A 275 14.32 -11.76 -9.19
C ASP A 275 15.69 -12.14 -8.62
N ILE A 276 16.18 -11.39 -7.64
CA ILE A 276 17.44 -11.68 -6.97
C ILE A 276 17.29 -12.77 -5.90
N SER A 277 16.09 -12.98 -5.40
CA SER A 277 15.79 -13.94 -4.34
C SER A 277 15.51 -15.33 -4.92
N GLU A 278 16.30 -16.31 -4.53
CA GLU A 278 16.07 -17.71 -4.91
C GLU A 278 14.70 -18.21 -4.45
N ALA A 279 14.26 -17.83 -3.24
CA ALA A 279 12.93 -18.17 -2.74
C ALA A 279 11.81 -17.54 -3.58
N ALA A 280 11.99 -16.30 -4.07
CA ALA A 280 11.05 -15.67 -4.99
C ALA A 280 10.99 -16.42 -6.33
N VAL A 281 12.13 -16.82 -6.88
CA VAL A 281 12.20 -17.60 -8.12
C VAL A 281 11.49 -18.95 -7.99
N GLN A 282 11.68 -19.65 -6.87
CA GLN A 282 10.94 -20.89 -6.59
C GLN A 282 9.42 -20.66 -6.52
N LEU A 283 8.99 -19.51 -5.96
CA LEU A 283 7.58 -19.15 -5.95
C LEU A 283 7.05 -18.81 -7.36
N ILE A 284 7.86 -18.15 -8.21
CA ILE A 284 7.50 -17.92 -9.62
C ILE A 284 7.27 -19.27 -10.34
N GLU A 285 8.20 -20.22 -10.20
CA GLU A 285 8.09 -21.56 -10.81
C GLU A 285 6.85 -22.30 -10.31
N LYS A 286 6.60 -22.27 -9.01
CA LYS A 286 5.41 -22.86 -8.39
C LYS A 286 4.13 -22.23 -8.92
N ASN A 287 4.06 -20.90 -8.98
CA ASN A 287 2.91 -20.17 -9.47
C ASN A 287 2.70 -20.39 -10.98
N ALA A 288 3.77 -20.51 -11.76
CA ALA A 288 3.70 -20.88 -13.17
C ALA A 288 3.06 -22.28 -13.33
N ALA A 289 3.51 -23.27 -12.55
CA ALA A 289 2.94 -24.61 -12.57
C ALA A 289 1.46 -24.63 -12.16
N LEU A 290 1.04 -23.88 -11.13
CA LEU A 290 -0.36 -23.74 -10.68
C LEU A 290 -1.29 -23.22 -11.78
N ASN A 291 -0.75 -22.43 -12.71
CA ASN A 291 -1.51 -21.83 -13.81
C ASN A 291 -1.28 -22.54 -15.16
N GLY A 292 -0.44 -23.57 -15.23
CA GLY A 292 -0.03 -24.20 -16.49
C GLY A 292 0.65 -23.19 -17.44
N ALA A 293 1.34 -22.20 -16.89
CA ALA A 293 2.02 -21.14 -17.63
C ALA A 293 3.49 -21.49 -17.89
N ASP A 294 3.97 -21.20 -19.10
CA ASP A 294 5.38 -21.34 -19.47
C ASP A 294 6.09 -20.00 -19.19
N ILE A 295 6.86 -19.96 -18.10
CA ILE A 295 7.61 -18.78 -17.63
C ILE A 295 9.04 -19.19 -17.34
N THR A 296 9.99 -18.53 -17.98
CA THR A 296 11.40 -18.66 -17.66
C THR A 296 11.74 -17.84 -16.43
N ALA A 297 11.90 -18.50 -15.28
CA ALA A 297 12.28 -17.85 -14.03
C ALA A 297 13.81 -17.78 -13.90
N VAL A 298 14.36 -16.62 -13.55
CA VAL A 298 15.80 -16.38 -13.48
C VAL A 298 16.18 -15.74 -12.15
N CYS A 299 17.06 -16.40 -11.41
CA CYS A 299 17.66 -15.84 -10.19
C CYS A 299 18.87 -14.97 -10.56
N ALA A 300 18.69 -13.65 -10.59
CA ALA A 300 19.77 -12.71 -10.94
C ALA A 300 19.50 -11.31 -10.39
N ASN A 301 20.59 -10.54 -10.24
CA ASN A 301 20.44 -9.10 -10.02
C ASN A 301 19.89 -8.44 -11.29
N CYS A 302 18.75 -7.76 -11.20
CA CYS A 302 18.07 -7.17 -12.35
C CYS A 302 18.91 -6.13 -13.10
N PHE A 303 19.76 -5.36 -12.41
CA PHE A 303 20.67 -4.42 -13.07
C PHE A 303 21.68 -5.14 -13.96
N ASP A 304 22.28 -6.22 -13.45
CA ASP A 304 23.26 -7.00 -14.20
C ASP A 304 22.59 -7.76 -15.34
N PHE A 305 21.42 -8.35 -15.08
CA PHE A 305 20.61 -9.04 -16.09
C PHE A 305 20.26 -8.12 -17.25
N LEU A 306 19.69 -6.94 -16.98
CA LEU A 306 19.34 -5.96 -18.00
C LEU A 306 20.56 -5.56 -18.85
N ARG A 307 21.71 -5.31 -18.22
CA ARG A 307 22.96 -5.00 -18.93
C ARG A 307 23.42 -6.14 -19.83
N ALA A 308 23.33 -7.39 -19.33
CA ALA A 308 23.69 -8.57 -20.09
C ALA A 308 22.79 -8.76 -21.32
N GLN A 309 21.47 -8.59 -21.15
CA GLN A 309 20.50 -8.68 -22.26
C GLN A 309 20.76 -7.61 -23.33
N VAL A 310 21.06 -6.37 -22.92
CA VAL A 310 21.43 -5.29 -23.84
C VAL A 310 22.70 -5.66 -24.63
N LYS A 311 23.72 -6.21 -23.96
CA LYS A 311 24.97 -6.65 -24.61
C LYS A 311 24.74 -7.82 -25.57
N ALA A 312 23.81 -8.73 -25.25
CA ALA A 312 23.42 -9.84 -26.12
C ALA A 312 22.57 -9.41 -27.33
N GLY A 313 22.08 -8.16 -27.33
CA GLY A 313 21.22 -7.66 -28.42
C GLY A 313 19.78 -8.15 -28.34
N GLU A 314 19.35 -8.67 -27.21
CA GLU A 314 18.00 -9.18 -27.00
C GLU A 314 16.94 -8.08 -27.13
N LYS A 315 15.72 -8.46 -27.49
CA LYS A 315 14.57 -7.58 -27.61
C LYS A 315 13.34 -8.18 -26.94
N TYR A 316 12.57 -7.31 -26.28
CA TYR A 316 11.30 -7.61 -25.64
C TYR A 316 10.26 -6.59 -26.08
N ASP A 317 9.02 -7.01 -26.28
CA ASP A 317 7.92 -6.13 -26.68
C ASP A 317 7.38 -5.36 -25.47
N VAL A 318 7.40 -6.00 -24.29
CA VAL A 318 6.99 -5.40 -23.02
C VAL A 318 8.07 -5.64 -21.96
N VAL A 319 8.48 -4.60 -21.27
CA VAL A 319 9.37 -4.70 -20.10
C VAL A 319 8.67 -4.09 -18.90
N VAL A 320 8.63 -4.84 -17.79
CA VAL A 320 8.12 -4.40 -16.50
C VAL A 320 9.30 -4.19 -15.55
N LEU A 321 9.29 -3.06 -14.84
CA LEU A 321 10.26 -2.72 -13.81
C LEU A 321 9.49 -2.33 -12.55
N ASP A 322 9.45 -3.22 -11.55
CA ASP A 322 8.83 -2.96 -10.24
C ASP A 322 9.86 -3.11 -9.10
N PRO A 323 10.88 -2.23 -9.07
CA PRO A 323 11.98 -2.34 -8.12
C PRO A 323 11.51 -2.03 -6.69
N PRO A 324 12.23 -2.57 -5.68
CA PRO A 324 12.04 -2.14 -4.31
C PRO A 324 12.35 -0.66 -4.16
N ALA A 325 11.90 -0.04 -3.06
CA ALA A 325 12.15 1.37 -2.79
C ALA A 325 13.66 1.67 -2.76
N PHE A 326 14.15 2.41 -3.75
CA PHE A 326 15.56 2.82 -3.82
C PHE A 326 15.93 3.92 -2.84
N THR A 327 14.95 4.56 -2.21
CA THR A 327 15.21 5.53 -1.15
C THR A 327 14.31 5.29 0.06
N LYS A 328 14.93 5.34 1.24
CA LYS A 328 14.25 5.32 2.55
C LYS A 328 14.35 6.67 3.26
N ALA A 329 14.99 7.67 2.64
CA ALA A 329 15.17 9.00 3.19
C ALA A 329 15.36 10.03 2.07
N HIS A 330 14.86 11.24 2.26
CA HIS A 330 14.97 12.33 1.29
C HIS A 330 16.43 12.65 0.91
N ALA A 331 17.38 12.48 1.83
CA ALA A 331 18.81 12.68 1.59
C ALA A 331 19.39 11.76 0.49
N ASN A 332 18.75 10.63 0.21
CA ASN A 332 19.22 9.64 -0.78
C ASN A 332 18.53 9.78 -2.15
N MET A 333 17.75 10.83 -2.38
CA MET A 333 16.96 11.05 -3.60
C MET A 333 17.80 10.99 -4.88
N ALA A 334 18.97 11.68 -4.89
CA ALA A 334 19.85 11.69 -6.06
C ALA A 334 20.36 10.29 -6.42
N SER A 335 20.63 9.44 -5.44
CA SER A 335 21.05 8.05 -5.66
C SER A 335 19.89 7.21 -6.20
N ALA A 336 18.69 7.39 -5.65
CA ALA A 336 17.49 6.71 -6.13
C ALA A 336 17.18 7.07 -7.59
N CYS A 337 17.24 8.36 -7.95
CA CYS A 337 17.06 8.80 -9.34
C CYS A 337 18.07 8.15 -10.29
N ARG A 338 19.34 8.02 -9.87
CA ARG A 338 20.33 7.31 -10.69
C ARG A 338 19.96 5.85 -10.92
N GLY A 339 19.52 5.14 -9.87
CA GLY A 339 19.08 3.75 -9.99
C GLY A 339 17.87 3.59 -10.92
N TYR A 340 16.81 4.39 -10.73
CA TYR A 340 15.64 4.39 -11.61
C TYR A 340 16.01 4.73 -13.07
N LYS A 341 16.88 5.72 -13.28
CA LYS A 341 17.35 6.09 -14.62
C LYS A 341 18.12 4.96 -15.28
N GLU A 342 19.00 4.27 -14.55
CA GLU A 342 19.83 3.18 -15.07
C GLU A 342 18.99 2.00 -15.57
N ILE A 343 18.04 1.54 -14.74
CA ILE A 343 17.16 0.42 -15.14
C ILE A 343 16.24 0.82 -16.29
N ALA A 344 15.67 2.05 -16.28
CA ALA A 344 14.83 2.56 -17.35
C ALA A 344 15.60 2.66 -18.67
N LEU A 345 16.84 3.14 -18.63
CA LEU A 345 17.72 3.27 -19.80
C LEU A 345 18.03 1.87 -20.40
N SER A 346 18.36 0.89 -19.56
CA SER A 346 18.62 -0.48 -19.99
C SER A 346 17.36 -1.12 -20.59
N ALA A 347 16.22 -0.99 -19.93
CA ALA A 347 14.93 -1.51 -20.41
C ALA A 347 14.55 -0.88 -21.77
N MET A 348 14.70 0.44 -21.94
CA MET A 348 14.39 1.12 -23.19
C MET A 348 15.30 0.67 -24.35
N ARG A 349 16.55 0.25 -24.08
CA ARG A 349 17.43 -0.36 -25.10
C ARG A 349 16.95 -1.73 -25.57
N LEU A 350 16.26 -2.46 -24.69
CA LEU A 350 15.68 -3.77 -25.02
C LEU A 350 14.37 -3.66 -25.80
N LEU A 351 13.68 -2.52 -25.75
CA LEU A 351 12.41 -2.31 -26.43
C LEU A 351 12.59 -1.92 -27.90
N PRO A 352 11.89 -2.55 -28.87
CA PRO A 352 11.80 -2.10 -30.24
C PRO A 352 10.96 -0.81 -30.37
N ALA A 353 10.80 -0.30 -31.59
CA ALA A 353 9.81 0.72 -31.88
C ALA A 353 8.40 0.15 -31.63
N GLY A 354 7.57 0.86 -30.88
CA GLY A 354 6.23 0.39 -30.48
C GLY A 354 6.22 -0.45 -29.20
N GLY A 355 7.37 -0.80 -28.64
CA GLY A 355 7.45 -1.55 -27.36
C GLY A 355 6.97 -0.73 -26.17
N VAL A 356 6.58 -1.42 -25.10
CA VAL A 356 5.96 -0.85 -23.88
C VAL A 356 6.86 -1.02 -22.69
N LEU A 357 7.10 0.07 -21.95
CA LEU A 357 7.74 0.07 -20.65
C LEU A 357 6.67 0.34 -19.58
N ALA A 358 6.47 -0.62 -18.66
CA ALA A 358 5.77 -0.40 -17.40
C ALA A 358 6.84 -0.24 -16.30
N THR A 359 6.83 0.89 -15.58
CA THR A 359 7.82 1.13 -14.52
C THR A 359 7.14 1.73 -13.30
N HIS A 360 7.55 1.27 -12.13
CA HIS A 360 6.89 1.55 -10.86
C HIS A 360 7.87 2.15 -9.84
N SER A 361 7.34 2.87 -8.88
CA SER A 361 8.06 3.34 -7.71
C SER A 361 7.19 3.21 -6.47
N CYS A 362 7.56 2.36 -5.54
CA CYS A 362 6.94 2.25 -4.22
C CYS A 362 7.65 3.11 -3.16
N SER A 363 8.49 4.06 -3.57
CA SER A 363 9.28 4.91 -2.67
C SER A 363 8.44 6.10 -2.19
N TYR A 364 7.99 6.07 -0.93
CA TYR A 364 7.30 7.18 -0.27
C TYR A 364 7.99 8.56 -0.44
N HIS A 365 9.33 8.58 -0.45
CA HIS A 365 10.11 9.80 -0.60
C HIS A 365 10.32 10.23 -2.06
N MET A 366 9.85 9.47 -3.06
CA MET A 366 10.00 9.78 -4.49
C MET A 366 8.74 10.50 -5.00
N PRO A 367 8.77 11.83 -5.20
CA PRO A 367 7.63 12.52 -5.79
C PRO A 367 7.35 12.03 -7.21
N GLU A 368 6.07 11.90 -7.58
CA GLU A 368 5.62 11.45 -8.91
C GLU A 368 6.31 12.21 -10.05
N GLU A 369 6.38 13.53 -9.96
CA GLU A 369 7.02 14.39 -10.97
C GLU A 369 8.52 14.08 -11.12
N VAL A 370 9.23 13.86 -10.01
CA VAL A 370 10.66 13.53 -10.01
C VAL A 370 10.89 12.16 -10.65
N PHE A 371 10.06 11.18 -10.32
CA PHE A 371 10.11 9.84 -10.92
C PHE A 371 9.88 9.89 -12.43
N VAL A 372 8.80 10.53 -12.87
CA VAL A 372 8.46 10.67 -14.30
C VAL A 372 9.59 11.36 -15.05
N ASN A 373 10.10 12.49 -14.55
CA ASN A 373 11.20 13.21 -15.17
C ASN A 373 12.49 12.37 -15.24
N THR A 374 12.74 11.53 -14.23
CA THR A 374 13.88 10.60 -14.20
C THR A 374 13.77 9.57 -15.32
N VAL A 375 12.60 8.96 -15.50
CA VAL A 375 12.35 7.97 -16.55
C VAL A 375 12.43 8.64 -17.94
N LEU A 376 11.84 9.82 -18.11
CA LEU A 376 11.89 10.57 -19.37
C LEU A 376 13.32 11.00 -19.73
N SER A 377 14.17 11.31 -18.74
CA SER A 377 15.57 11.64 -18.99
C SER A 377 16.37 10.45 -19.54
N ALA A 378 16.01 9.21 -19.22
CA ALA A 378 16.59 8.02 -19.83
C ALA A 378 16.26 7.91 -21.33
N ALA A 379 15.03 8.25 -21.72
CA ALA A 379 14.64 8.31 -23.12
C ALA A 379 15.39 9.41 -23.90
N GLN A 380 15.61 10.57 -23.27
CA GLN A 380 16.39 11.66 -23.86
C GLN A 380 17.85 11.26 -24.12
N ASP A 381 18.49 10.58 -23.19
CA ASP A 381 19.87 10.06 -23.34
C ASP A 381 19.98 9.05 -24.51
N LEU A 382 18.90 8.36 -24.83
CA LEU A 382 18.81 7.43 -25.95
C LEU A 382 18.34 8.08 -27.26
N HIS A 383 18.05 9.39 -27.25
CA HIS A 383 17.44 10.12 -28.39
C HIS A 383 16.14 9.44 -28.88
N ARG A 384 15.37 8.82 -27.97
CA ARG A 384 14.10 8.15 -28.29
C ARG A 384 12.90 9.03 -27.95
N GLN A 385 11.95 9.11 -28.89
CA GLN A 385 10.65 9.69 -28.61
C GLN A 385 9.77 8.66 -27.88
N VAL A 386 9.22 9.04 -26.74
CA VAL A 386 8.31 8.22 -25.94
C VAL A 386 6.96 8.91 -25.76
N ARG A 387 5.91 8.11 -25.57
CA ARG A 387 4.57 8.58 -25.22
C ARG A 387 4.25 8.04 -23.84
N VAL A 388 3.86 8.90 -22.92
CA VAL A 388 3.29 8.46 -21.65
C VAL A 388 1.85 8.02 -21.93
N ILE A 389 1.58 6.72 -21.78
CA ILE A 389 0.25 6.13 -22.01
C ILE A 389 -0.67 6.52 -20.85
N THR A 390 -0.19 6.34 -19.62
CA THR A 390 -0.94 6.67 -18.40
C THR A 390 0.02 6.79 -17.22
N LEU A 391 -0.44 7.47 -16.18
CA LEU A 391 0.11 7.41 -14.82
C LEU A 391 -0.95 6.73 -13.96
N ARG A 392 -0.57 5.66 -13.28
CA ARG A 392 -1.47 4.87 -12.44
C ARG A 392 -0.95 4.85 -11.01
N ARG A 393 -1.78 4.43 -10.10
CA ARG A 393 -1.52 4.43 -8.66
C ARG A 393 -1.93 3.10 -8.07
N GLN A 394 -1.89 3.00 -6.76
CA GLN A 394 -2.38 1.85 -6.01
C GLN A 394 -3.85 1.53 -6.34
N ASP A 395 -4.22 0.26 -6.18
CA ASP A 395 -5.59 -0.21 -6.42
C ASP A 395 -6.60 0.45 -5.46
N ILE A 396 -7.86 0.48 -5.86
CA ILE A 396 -8.95 1.18 -5.16
C ILE A 396 -9.25 0.63 -3.76
N ASP A 397 -8.80 -0.57 -3.41
CA ASP A 397 -8.84 -1.09 -2.05
C ASP A 397 -7.81 -0.44 -1.11
N HIS A 398 -6.91 0.40 -1.65
CA HIS A 398 -6.00 1.27 -0.93
C HIS A 398 -6.40 2.74 -1.14
N PRO A 399 -7.53 3.20 -0.56
CA PRO A 399 -8.05 4.54 -0.83
C PRO A 399 -7.11 5.63 -0.34
N VAL A 400 -7.02 6.72 -1.10
CA VAL A 400 -6.28 7.91 -0.70
C VAL A 400 -7.18 8.79 0.16
N LEU A 401 -6.76 9.09 1.39
CA LEU A 401 -7.48 10.00 2.27
C LEU A 401 -7.21 11.45 1.88
N ALA A 402 -8.27 12.20 1.58
CA ALA A 402 -8.15 13.63 1.34
C ALA A 402 -7.57 14.32 2.59
N GLY A 403 -6.57 15.17 2.41
CA GLY A 403 -5.85 15.81 3.51
C GLY A 403 -4.71 14.99 4.12
N TYR A 404 -4.52 13.74 3.68
CA TYR A 404 -3.41 12.87 4.07
C TYR A 404 -2.69 12.35 2.81
N PRO A 405 -1.85 13.22 2.19
CA PRO A 405 -1.16 12.88 0.95
C PRO A 405 -0.23 11.66 1.09
N GLU A 406 0.22 11.36 2.31
CA GLU A 406 1.05 10.20 2.63
C GLU A 406 0.34 8.85 2.39
N SER A 407 -0.99 8.83 2.27
CA SER A 407 -1.74 7.63 1.85
C SER A 407 -1.56 7.27 0.37
N HIS A 408 -0.90 8.13 -0.40
CA HIS A 408 -0.60 7.98 -1.81
C HIS A 408 0.89 7.69 -2.00
N TYR A 409 1.27 6.52 -2.53
CA TYR A 409 2.66 6.07 -2.52
C TYR A 409 3.11 5.26 -3.74
N LEU A 410 2.22 4.89 -4.65
CA LEU A 410 2.52 4.09 -5.84
C LEU A 410 2.26 4.91 -7.11
#